data_0ecefa61d94e112be60a8456243547fc
#
_entry.id   0ecefa61d94e112be60a8456243547fc
#
_cell.length_a   1.000
_cell.length_b   1.000
_cell.length_c   1.000
_cell.angle_alpha   90.00
_cell.angle_beta   90.00
_cell.angle_gamma   90.00
#
_symmetry.space_group_name_H-M   'P 1'
#
loop_
_entity.id
_entity.type
_entity.pdbx_description
1 polymer ?
#
loop_
_entity_poly.entity_id
_entity_poly.type
_entity_poly.pdbx_seq_one_letter_code
_entity_poly.pdbx_strand_id
1 'polypeptide(L)'
;MPIRHLPNRHMYSASSQSTGEFAHPSADSTPTGRPTAYPVDVVVSLRREGTARLLRTLRSHQVLPALLHPWGSGAAYRSLLREPDSLSLLDVPEGAVTDDLAQRVHVLSALSSVVVLTPGHIDSVDLLRAGAANVLPRDMPPPELAGRLTAERRWLGTSTPSRDRRVRALPQQVLRPRQLSQGILLDVLLSSARPWCCHDLCLLLGTARAPMSRRALQARMLRLGERLTPYGLSVTSTVQWGRTTYTGISG
;
A
#
# COMPACT_ATOMS: atom_id res chain seq x y z
N MET A 1 -26.27 -4.54 59.45
CA MET A 1 -25.61 -4.12 60.71
C MET A 1 -24.44 -5.02 60.97
N PRO A 2 -23.30 -4.56 61.55
CA PRO A 2 -22.86 -3.18 61.70
C PRO A 2 -21.48 -2.84 61.10
N ILE A 3 -21.31 -1.61 60.88
CA ILE A 3 -20.19 -0.69 60.72
C ILE A 3 -19.13 -0.83 61.81
N ARG A 4 -17.83 -0.69 61.50
CA ARG A 4 -16.78 -0.10 62.36
C ARG A 4 -15.61 0.34 61.46
N HIS A 5 -15.47 1.59 61.24
CA HIS A 5 -14.67 2.63 61.91
C HIS A 5 -13.15 2.46 61.81
N LEU A 6 -12.58 3.46 61.14
CA LEU A 6 -11.20 4.00 61.15
C LEU A 6 -10.71 4.30 62.59
N PRO A 7 -9.39 4.48 62.81
CA PRO A 7 -8.77 5.81 62.63
C PRO A 7 -7.30 5.79 62.13
N ASN A 8 -6.92 6.72 61.31
CA ASN A 8 -6.17 7.99 61.44
C ASN A 8 -4.94 7.99 62.40
N ARG A 9 -3.73 8.31 61.89
CA ARG A 9 -2.86 9.43 62.31
C ARG A 9 -1.39 9.26 61.87
N HIS A 10 -0.96 10.29 61.15
CA HIS A 10 0.25 11.11 61.35
C HIS A 10 1.64 10.44 61.49
N MET A 11 2.63 10.80 60.66
CA MET A 11 3.51 11.94 61.04
C MET A 11 4.52 12.24 59.89
N TYR A 12 4.74 13.53 59.75
CA TYR A 12 5.76 14.18 58.95
C TYR A 12 7.20 13.67 59.26
N SER A 13 8.05 13.59 58.24
CA SER A 13 9.43 14.03 58.36
C SER A 13 9.96 14.48 56.99
N ALA A 14 10.44 15.70 56.99
CA ALA A 14 11.10 16.39 55.92
C ALA A 14 12.58 15.96 55.81
N SER A 15 13.15 16.30 54.66
CA SER A 15 14.57 16.50 54.32
C SER A 15 15.23 15.45 53.49
N SER A 16 15.44 15.74 52.22
CA SER A 16 16.78 16.15 51.76
C SER A 16 16.77 16.40 50.27
N GLN A 17 17.17 17.59 49.89
CA GLN A 17 17.50 18.01 48.52
C GLN A 17 18.55 17.11 47.91
N SER A 18 18.24 16.50 46.78
CA SER A 18 19.28 15.99 45.86
C SER A 18 19.01 16.63 44.53
N THR A 19 19.82 17.57 44.18
CA THR A 19 20.00 18.17 42.85
C THR A 19 20.39 17.06 41.88
N GLY A 20 19.38 16.48 41.24
CA GLY A 20 19.52 15.56 40.09
C GLY A 20 19.49 16.37 38.81
N GLU A 21 20.62 16.48 38.21
CA GLU A 21 20.95 16.98 36.88
C GLU A 21 19.94 16.41 35.86
N PHE A 22 19.05 17.28 35.36
CA PHE A 22 18.15 16.94 34.24
C PHE A 22 19.04 16.74 32.99
N ALA A 23 19.37 15.50 32.70
CA ALA A 23 19.87 15.11 31.39
C ALA A 23 18.78 15.42 30.37
N HIS A 24 18.99 16.43 29.53
CA HIS A 24 18.20 16.70 28.37
C HIS A 24 18.21 15.46 27.49
N PRO A 25 17.05 14.89 27.08
CA PRO A 25 17.03 13.89 26.05
C PRO A 25 17.45 14.59 24.75
N SER A 26 18.56 14.11 24.19
CA SER A 26 19.04 14.52 22.86
C SER A 26 17.92 14.32 21.84
N ALA A 27 17.31 15.42 21.44
CA ALA A 27 16.37 15.49 20.35
C ALA A 27 17.15 15.43 19.02
N ASP A 28 17.57 14.22 18.62
CA ASP A 28 18.07 13.98 17.28
C ASP A 28 17.62 12.61 16.77
N SER A 29 16.31 12.50 16.62
CA SER A 29 15.71 11.49 15.75
C SER A 29 14.87 12.25 14.72
N THR A 30 15.55 12.92 13.80
CA THR A 30 14.92 13.46 12.60
C THR A 30 14.41 12.27 11.80
N PRO A 31 13.08 12.11 11.63
CA PRO A 31 12.56 11.13 10.71
C PRO A 31 13.01 11.53 9.31
N THR A 32 13.91 10.75 8.73
CA THR A 32 14.41 10.88 7.35
C THR A 32 13.33 10.53 6.33
N GLY A 33 12.09 10.89 6.59
CA GLY A 33 11.00 10.85 5.62
C GLY A 33 11.03 12.13 4.80
N ARG A 34 11.38 12.04 3.52
CA ARG A 34 11.16 13.12 2.55
C ARG A 34 9.71 13.58 2.70
N PRO A 35 9.43 14.87 2.96
CA PRO A 35 8.07 15.33 2.97
C PRO A 35 7.48 15.07 1.58
N THR A 36 6.61 14.08 1.48
CA THR A 36 5.84 13.89 0.26
C THR A 36 5.00 15.14 0.08
N ALA A 37 5.17 15.83 -1.03
CA ALA A 37 4.47 17.09 -1.31
C ALA A 37 2.94 16.92 -1.31
N TYR A 38 2.48 15.67 -1.41
CA TYR A 38 1.06 15.31 -1.48
C TYR A 38 0.75 14.16 -0.49
N PRO A 39 -0.43 14.19 0.14
CA PRO A 39 -0.91 13.09 0.99
C PRO A 39 -1.04 11.75 0.24
N VAL A 40 -1.42 11.79 -1.03
CA VAL A 40 -1.55 10.63 -1.91
C VAL A 40 -0.35 10.53 -2.83
N ASP A 41 0.31 9.37 -2.86
CA ASP A 41 1.49 9.14 -3.68
C ASP A 41 1.14 8.77 -5.13
N VAL A 42 0.08 7.97 -5.30
CA VAL A 42 -0.34 7.47 -6.61
C VAL A 42 -1.86 7.44 -6.71
N VAL A 43 -2.38 7.92 -7.85
CA VAL A 43 -3.79 7.74 -8.22
C VAL A 43 -3.87 6.70 -9.33
N VAL A 44 -4.62 5.63 -9.07
CA VAL A 44 -4.93 4.57 -10.03
C VAL A 44 -6.41 4.66 -10.39
N SER A 45 -6.74 4.66 -11.68
CA SER A 45 -8.13 4.68 -12.14
C SER A 45 -8.48 3.45 -12.95
N LEU A 46 -9.68 2.93 -12.72
CA LEU A 46 -10.25 1.86 -13.54
C LEU A 46 -10.79 2.38 -14.88
N ARG A 47 -11.09 3.67 -14.97
CA ARG A 47 -11.56 4.31 -16.20
C ARG A 47 -11.07 5.76 -16.28
N ARG A 48 -10.31 6.09 -17.31
CA ARG A 48 -9.69 7.42 -17.45
C ARG A 48 -10.71 8.56 -17.60
N GLU A 49 -11.81 8.27 -18.30
CA GLU A 49 -12.89 9.22 -18.51
C GLU A 49 -13.56 9.55 -17.17
N GLY A 50 -13.78 10.74 -16.82
CA GLY A 50 -14.37 11.14 -15.53
C GLY A 50 -13.37 11.34 -14.39
N THR A 51 -12.24 10.62 -14.34
CA THR A 51 -11.21 10.84 -13.32
C THR A 51 -10.47 12.16 -13.54
N ALA A 52 -10.31 12.59 -14.79
CA ALA A 52 -9.63 13.85 -15.10
C ALA A 52 -10.36 15.08 -14.52
N ARG A 53 -11.68 15.06 -14.41
CA ARG A 53 -12.47 16.12 -13.77
C ARG A 53 -12.22 16.15 -12.26
N LEU A 54 -12.32 14.98 -11.62
CA LEU A 54 -12.04 14.83 -10.20
C LEU A 54 -10.64 15.33 -9.85
N LEU A 55 -9.64 14.93 -10.64
CA LEU A 55 -8.26 15.35 -10.42
C LEU A 55 -8.06 16.86 -10.54
N ARG A 56 -8.67 17.50 -11.53
CA ARG A 56 -8.59 18.97 -11.65
C ARG A 56 -9.12 19.67 -10.42
N THR A 57 -10.23 19.17 -9.88
CA THR A 57 -10.84 19.74 -8.67
C THR A 57 -9.98 19.49 -7.44
N LEU A 58 -9.40 18.29 -7.29
CA LEU A 58 -8.59 17.96 -6.11
C LEU A 58 -7.17 18.53 -6.15
N ARG A 59 -6.65 18.86 -7.33
CA ARG A 59 -5.33 19.52 -7.46
C ARG A 59 -5.30 20.90 -6.83
N SER A 60 -6.38 21.65 -6.90
CA SER A 60 -6.47 22.96 -6.25
C SER A 60 -6.29 22.89 -4.72
N HIS A 61 -6.51 21.70 -4.13
CA HIS A 61 -6.31 21.42 -2.72
C HIS A 61 -4.94 20.79 -2.40
N GLN A 62 -4.05 20.64 -3.37
CA GLN A 62 -2.69 20.07 -3.20
C GLN A 62 -2.67 18.67 -2.54
N VAL A 63 -3.69 17.87 -2.77
CA VAL A 63 -3.84 16.54 -2.14
C VAL A 63 -3.35 15.41 -3.04
N LEU A 64 -3.43 15.60 -4.35
CA LEU A 64 -3.16 14.57 -5.34
C LEU A 64 -1.90 14.88 -6.16
N PRO A 65 -1.15 13.83 -6.54
CA PRO A 65 -0.02 13.96 -7.45
C PRO A 65 -0.49 14.38 -8.85
N ALA A 66 0.44 14.93 -9.62
CA ALA A 66 0.16 15.43 -10.96
C ALA A 66 -0.28 14.33 -11.94
N LEU A 67 0.09 13.08 -11.70
CA LEU A 67 -0.08 11.98 -12.64
C LEU A 67 -1.19 11.02 -12.20
N LEU A 68 -2.07 10.75 -13.16
CA LEU A 68 -3.08 9.70 -13.09
C LEU A 68 -2.57 8.49 -13.86
N HIS A 69 -2.65 7.34 -13.24
CA HIS A 69 -2.27 6.07 -13.85
C HIS A 69 -3.51 5.20 -14.11
N PRO A 70 -3.61 4.55 -15.27
CA PRO A 70 -4.59 3.49 -15.46
C PRO A 70 -4.21 2.26 -14.64
N TRP A 71 -5.18 1.41 -14.33
CA TRP A 71 -4.91 0.08 -13.80
C TRP A 71 -3.95 -0.69 -14.73
N GLY A 72 -3.02 -1.44 -14.17
CA GLY A 72 -1.97 -2.13 -14.92
C GLY A 72 -0.75 -1.27 -15.23
N SER A 73 -0.70 -0.02 -14.76
CA SER A 73 0.43 0.88 -14.96
C SER A 73 1.66 0.46 -14.17
N GLY A 74 2.69 0.01 -14.88
CA GLY A 74 3.95 -0.35 -14.23
C GLY A 74 4.70 0.82 -13.58
N ALA A 75 4.45 2.04 -14.02
CA ALA A 75 5.01 3.23 -13.37
C ALA A 75 4.38 3.44 -12.00
N ALA A 76 3.03 3.31 -11.91
CA ALA A 76 2.30 3.37 -10.65
C ALA A 76 2.80 2.33 -9.65
N TYR A 77 2.83 1.07 -10.06
CA TYR A 77 3.22 -0.02 -9.17
C TYR A 77 4.66 0.07 -8.69
N ARG A 78 5.59 0.49 -9.56
CA ARG A 78 6.97 0.74 -9.14
C ARG A 78 7.09 1.89 -8.14
N SER A 79 6.30 2.93 -8.28
CA SER A 79 6.26 4.02 -7.30
C SER A 79 5.79 3.48 -5.94
N LEU A 80 4.69 2.72 -5.91
CA LEU A 80 4.15 2.12 -4.68
C LEU A 80 5.11 1.12 -4.03
N LEU A 81 5.88 0.37 -4.83
CA LEU A 81 6.83 -0.61 -4.32
C LEU A 81 8.11 0.02 -3.75
N ARG A 82 8.46 1.24 -4.13
CA ARG A 82 9.63 1.95 -3.61
C ARG A 82 9.41 2.52 -2.22
N GLU A 83 8.19 2.98 -1.95
CA GLU A 83 7.83 3.64 -0.69
C GLU A 83 6.95 2.70 0.14
N PRO A 84 7.45 2.13 1.26
CA PRO A 84 6.71 1.14 2.06
C PRO A 84 5.39 1.68 2.62
N ASP A 85 5.35 2.96 2.99
CA ASP A 85 4.19 3.61 3.59
C ASP A 85 3.40 4.45 2.58
N SER A 86 3.43 4.03 1.30
CA SER A 86 2.70 4.73 0.25
C SER A 86 1.19 4.64 0.42
N LEU A 87 0.51 5.76 0.15
CA LEU A 87 -0.95 5.86 0.07
C LEU A 87 -1.36 5.94 -1.40
N SER A 88 -2.11 4.96 -1.87
CA SER A 88 -2.73 4.99 -3.19
C SER A 88 -4.21 5.31 -3.12
N LEU A 89 -4.68 6.04 -4.10
CA LEU A 89 -6.10 6.32 -4.33
C LEU A 89 -6.57 5.50 -5.53
N LEU A 90 -7.52 4.58 -5.31
CA LEU A 90 -8.19 3.84 -6.37
C LEU A 90 -9.50 4.56 -6.73
N ASP A 91 -9.55 5.17 -7.91
CA ASP A 91 -10.76 5.82 -8.41
C ASP A 91 -11.59 4.84 -9.24
N VAL A 92 -12.83 4.62 -8.81
CA VAL A 92 -13.83 3.73 -9.43
C VAL A 92 -14.98 4.60 -9.94
N PRO A 93 -14.94 5.09 -11.19
CA PRO A 93 -16.06 5.84 -11.76
C PRO A 93 -17.31 4.97 -11.97
N GLU A 94 -18.46 5.62 -12.12
CA GLU A 94 -19.68 4.94 -12.55
C GLU A 94 -19.46 4.12 -13.83
N GLY A 95 -20.01 2.92 -13.87
CA GLY A 95 -19.84 1.97 -14.98
C GLY A 95 -18.45 1.32 -15.05
N ALA A 96 -17.58 1.56 -14.07
CA ALA A 96 -16.31 0.85 -13.89
C ALA A 96 -16.34 -0.17 -12.74
N VAL A 97 -17.49 -0.33 -12.12
CA VAL A 97 -17.72 -1.35 -11.09
C VAL A 97 -17.75 -2.71 -11.75
N THR A 98 -16.91 -3.61 -11.29
CA THR A 98 -16.77 -4.98 -11.80
C THR A 98 -16.85 -5.96 -10.65
N ASP A 99 -17.28 -7.20 -10.93
CA ASP A 99 -17.37 -8.26 -9.92
C ASP A 99 -16.01 -8.56 -9.26
N ASP A 100 -14.91 -8.18 -9.91
CA ASP A 100 -13.55 -8.36 -9.40
C ASP A 100 -13.02 -7.15 -8.61
N LEU A 101 -13.86 -6.13 -8.30
CA LEU A 101 -13.42 -4.91 -7.61
C LEU A 101 -12.77 -5.19 -6.25
N ALA A 102 -13.39 -6.03 -5.42
CA ALA A 102 -12.83 -6.42 -4.13
C ALA A 102 -11.46 -7.10 -4.30
N GLN A 103 -11.31 -7.96 -5.31
CA GLN A 103 -10.03 -8.60 -5.61
C GLN A 103 -8.98 -7.61 -6.09
N ARG A 104 -9.36 -6.58 -6.85
CA ARG A 104 -8.45 -5.48 -7.24
C ARG A 104 -7.98 -4.69 -6.03
N VAL A 105 -8.87 -4.38 -5.11
CA VAL A 105 -8.51 -3.74 -3.83
C VAL A 105 -7.55 -4.62 -3.06
N HIS A 106 -7.83 -5.93 -2.94
CA HIS A 106 -6.95 -6.89 -2.29
C HIS A 106 -5.55 -6.91 -2.89
N VAL A 107 -5.45 -6.92 -4.21
CA VAL A 107 -4.17 -6.92 -4.93
C VAL A 107 -3.41 -5.61 -4.72
N LEU A 108 -4.09 -4.47 -4.80
CA LEU A 108 -3.46 -3.15 -4.62
C LEU A 108 -3.04 -2.92 -3.17
N SER A 109 -3.83 -3.41 -2.20
CA SER A 109 -3.51 -3.32 -0.76
C SER A 109 -2.25 -4.08 -0.36
N ALA A 110 -1.81 -5.03 -1.20
CA ALA A 110 -0.51 -5.68 -1.02
C ALA A 110 0.67 -4.77 -1.38
N LEU A 111 0.44 -3.76 -2.21
CA LEU A 111 1.48 -2.83 -2.67
C LEU A 111 1.54 -1.55 -1.84
N SER A 112 0.40 -1.09 -1.31
CA SER A 112 0.27 0.20 -0.62
C SER A 112 -0.91 0.19 0.34
N SER A 113 -1.06 1.22 1.15
CA SER A 113 -2.35 1.53 1.76
C SER A 113 -3.29 2.09 0.69
N VAL A 114 -4.55 1.64 0.67
CA VAL A 114 -5.49 1.93 -0.41
C VAL A 114 -6.71 2.65 0.12
N VAL A 115 -6.95 3.88 -0.36
CA VAL A 115 -8.25 4.53 -0.23
C VAL A 115 -9.00 4.34 -1.54
N VAL A 116 -10.25 3.90 -1.48
CA VAL A 116 -11.09 3.66 -2.64
C VAL A 116 -12.14 4.75 -2.77
N LEU A 117 -12.23 5.36 -3.94
CA LEU A 117 -13.34 6.26 -4.29
C LEU A 117 -14.36 5.50 -5.12
N THR A 118 -15.58 5.38 -4.60
CA THR A 118 -16.66 4.61 -5.24
C THR A 118 -17.89 5.46 -5.48
N PRO A 119 -18.74 5.11 -6.46
CA PRO A 119 -20.12 5.58 -6.48
C PRO A 119 -20.83 5.18 -5.18
N GLY A 120 -21.72 6.05 -4.68
CA GLY A 120 -22.31 5.92 -3.34
C GLY A 120 -23.21 4.67 -3.10
N HIS A 121 -23.47 3.88 -4.14
CA HIS A 121 -24.30 2.66 -4.05
C HIS A 121 -23.50 1.36 -3.83
N ILE A 122 -22.18 1.44 -3.70
CA ILE A 122 -21.33 0.25 -3.55
C ILE A 122 -21.19 -0.11 -2.07
N ASP A 123 -21.30 -1.40 -1.77
CA ASP A 123 -21.04 -1.90 -0.43
C ASP A 123 -19.55 -1.71 -0.06
N SER A 124 -19.31 -0.86 0.93
CA SER A 124 -17.96 -0.58 1.43
C SER A 124 -17.38 -1.72 2.26
N VAL A 125 -18.22 -2.58 2.84
CA VAL A 125 -17.77 -3.64 3.76
C VAL A 125 -16.87 -4.64 3.05
N ASP A 126 -17.23 -5.07 1.84
CA ASP A 126 -16.41 -6.02 1.08
C ASP A 126 -15.09 -5.41 0.62
N LEU A 127 -15.06 -4.12 0.34
CA LEU A 127 -13.82 -3.41 -0.02
C LEU A 127 -12.90 -3.24 1.19
N LEU A 128 -13.44 -2.96 2.37
CA LEU A 128 -12.68 -2.89 3.62
C LEU A 128 -12.13 -4.28 3.99
N ARG A 129 -12.94 -5.35 3.87
CA ARG A 129 -12.48 -6.74 4.06
C ARG A 129 -11.39 -7.14 3.06
N ALA A 130 -11.44 -6.62 1.85
CA ALA A 130 -10.41 -6.83 0.84
C ALA A 130 -9.10 -6.10 1.14
N GLY A 131 -9.07 -5.22 2.14
CA GLY A 131 -7.87 -4.53 2.62
C GLY A 131 -7.80 -3.06 2.26
N ALA A 132 -8.91 -2.43 1.85
CA ALA A 132 -8.97 -0.98 1.76
C ALA A 132 -8.75 -0.36 3.14
N ALA A 133 -7.95 0.67 3.22
CA ALA A 133 -7.79 1.47 4.44
C ALA A 133 -9.05 2.30 4.70
N ASN A 134 -9.65 2.81 3.62
CA ASN A 134 -10.91 3.54 3.67
C ASN A 134 -11.66 3.45 2.34
N VAL A 135 -12.98 3.63 2.38
CA VAL A 135 -13.86 3.71 1.22
C VAL A 135 -14.65 5.00 1.31
N LEU A 136 -14.49 5.88 0.35
CA LEU A 136 -15.09 7.20 0.34
C LEU A 136 -16.00 7.39 -0.88
N PRO A 137 -17.14 8.08 -0.74
CA PRO A 137 -17.98 8.43 -1.88
C PRO A 137 -17.24 9.37 -2.83
N ARG A 138 -17.36 9.06 -4.12
CA ARG A 138 -16.70 9.83 -5.18
C ARG A 138 -17.28 11.22 -5.39
N ASP A 139 -18.52 11.42 -4.99
CA ASP A 139 -19.29 12.68 -5.05
C ASP A 139 -19.13 13.55 -3.79
N MET A 140 -18.29 13.10 -2.83
CA MET A 140 -17.95 13.88 -1.64
C MET A 140 -17.42 15.27 -2.02
N PRO A 141 -17.79 16.33 -1.27
CA PRO A 141 -17.26 17.68 -1.49
C PRO A 141 -15.72 17.69 -1.49
N PRO A 142 -15.07 18.35 -2.47
CA PRO A 142 -13.62 18.31 -2.60
C PRO A 142 -12.82 18.74 -1.36
N PRO A 143 -13.25 19.76 -0.57
CA PRO A 143 -12.55 20.11 0.67
C PRO A 143 -12.63 19.00 1.72
N GLU A 144 -13.78 18.32 1.85
CA GLU A 144 -13.94 17.20 2.77
C GLU A 144 -13.09 16.01 2.34
N LEU A 145 -13.12 15.66 1.05
CA LEU A 145 -12.29 14.59 0.50
C LEU A 145 -10.80 14.87 0.74
N ALA A 146 -10.37 16.10 0.52
CA ALA A 146 -8.99 16.54 0.79
C ALA A 146 -8.63 16.37 2.27
N GLY A 147 -9.51 16.77 3.18
CA GLY A 147 -9.33 16.60 4.62
C GLY A 147 -9.20 15.14 5.03
N ARG A 148 -10.07 14.26 4.50
CA ARG A 148 -10.03 12.82 4.79
C ARG A 148 -8.77 12.14 4.27
N LEU A 149 -8.34 12.44 3.05
CA LEU A 149 -7.09 11.88 2.49
C LEU A 149 -5.87 12.34 3.30
N THR A 150 -5.87 13.59 3.76
CA THR A 150 -4.81 14.11 4.63
C THR A 150 -4.80 13.41 5.99
N ALA A 151 -5.97 13.12 6.55
CA ALA A 151 -6.10 12.38 7.80
C ALA A 151 -5.60 10.95 7.66
N GLU A 152 -5.95 10.25 6.58
CA GLU A 152 -5.45 8.91 6.27
C GLU A 152 -3.92 8.88 6.19
N ARG A 153 -3.32 9.85 5.51
CA ARG A 153 -1.85 9.96 5.44
C ARG A 153 -1.21 10.14 6.81
N ARG A 154 -1.78 10.98 7.66
CA ARG A 154 -1.29 11.19 9.02
C ARG A 154 -1.39 9.92 9.85
N TRP A 155 -2.53 9.23 9.74
CA TRP A 155 -2.76 7.98 10.46
C TRP A 155 -1.77 6.89 10.04
N LEU A 156 -1.45 6.78 8.75
CA LEU A 156 -0.41 5.88 8.26
C LEU A 156 0.95 6.17 8.89
N GLY A 157 1.34 7.43 9.01
CA GLY A 157 2.61 7.82 9.63
C GLY A 157 2.70 7.50 11.12
N THR A 158 1.56 7.35 11.81
CA THR A 158 1.53 7.07 13.26
C THR A 158 1.29 5.61 13.60
N SER A 159 0.63 4.86 12.73
CA SER A 159 0.07 3.53 13.04
C SER A 159 0.83 2.37 12.42
N THR A 160 1.74 2.63 11.52
CA THR A 160 2.37 1.56 10.77
C THR A 160 3.65 1.09 11.47
N PRO A 161 3.64 -0.12 12.09
CA PRO A 161 4.89 -0.85 12.18
C PRO A 161 5.34 -1.02 10.73
N SER A 162 6.51 -0.48 10.39
CA SER A 162 7.14 -0.59 9.08
C SER A 162 6.77 -1.95 8.47
N ARG A 163 5.91 -1.94 7.43
CA ARG A 163 5.60 -3.19 6.71
C ARG A 163 6.93 -3.83 6.42
N ASP A 164 7.16 -5.00 6.97
CA ASP A 164 8.43 -5.72 6.88
C ASP A 164 8.66 -6.14 5.41
N ARG A 165 8.75 -5.13 4.55
CA ARG A 165 9.11 -5.26 3.14
C ARG A 165 10.60 -5.57 3.11
N ARG A 166 10.90 -6.85 3.19
CA ARG A 166 12.24 -7.33 2.87
C ARG A 166 12.50 -7.08 1.38
N VAL A 167 12.87 -5.86 1.05
CA VAL A 167 13.43 -5.58 -0.27
C VAL A 167 14.72 -6.40 -0.37
N ARG A 168 14.64 -7.58 -0.96
CA ARG A 168 15.85 -8.31 -1.34
C ARG A 168 16.56 -7.50 -2.41
N ALA A 169 17.70 -6.95 -2.03
CA ALA A 169 18.56 -6.29 -3.01
C ALA A 169 18.98 -7.33 -4.05
N LEU A 170 18.63 -7.07 -5.31
CA LEU A 170 19.21 -7.84 -6.42
C LEU A 170 20.71 -7.54 -6.48
N PRO A 171 21.53 -8.55 -6.83
CA PRO A 171 22.91 -8.28 -7.25
C PRO A 171 22.92 -7.18 -8.31
N GLN A 172 23.78 -6.18 -8.17
CA GLN A 172 23.87 -5.03 -9.08
C GLN A 172 24.04 -5.43 -10.57
N GLN A 173 24.51 -6.64 -10.80
CA GLN A 173 24.74 -7.22 -12.14
C GLN A 173 23.46 -7.70 -12.83
N VAL A 174 22.34 -7.87 -12.11
CA VAL A 174 21.09 -8.32 -12.73
C VAL A 174 20.48 -7.19 -13.55
N LEU A 175 20.56 -7.33 -14.87
CA LEU A 175 19.94 -6.39 -15.80
C LEU A 175 18.42 -6.42 -15.67
N ARG A 176 17.84 -5.28 -15.31
CA ARG A 176 16.38 -5.14 -15.21
C ARG A 176 15.72 -5.46 -16.56
N PRO A 177 14.61 -6.23 -16.53
CA PRO A 177 13.88 -6.54 -17.76
C PRO A 177 13.44 -5.26 -18.49
N ARG A 178 13.67 -5.19 -19.79
CA ARG A 178 13.19 -4.08 -20.63
C ARG A 178 11.66 -4.10 -20.75
N GLN A 179 11.07 -5.29 -20.75
CA GLN A 179 9.61 -5.43 -20.80
C GLN A 179 8.99 -5.03 -19.47
N LEU A 180 8.11 -4.04 -19.50
CA LEU A 180 7.49 -3.42 -18.32
C LEU A 180 6.85 -4.44 -17.37
N SER A 181 6.06 -5.38 -17.90
CA SER A 181 5.37 -6.40 -17.09
C SER A 181 6.32 -7.40 -16.42
N GLN A 182 7.45 -7.72 -17.02
CA GLN A 182 8.49 -8.53 -16.38
C GLN A 182 9.21 -7.75 -15.26
N GLY A 183 9.44 -6.44 -15.49
CA GLY A 183 9.99 -5.56 -14.47
C GLY A 183 9.08 -5.47 -13.25
N ILE A 184 7.75 -5.35 -13.45
CA ILE A 184 6.78 -5.36 -12.36
C ILE A 184 6.79 -6.69 -11.61
N LEU A 185 6.78 -7.82 -12.34
CA LEU A 185 6.85 -9.16 -11.72
C LEU A 185 8.09 -9.29 -10.84
N LEU A 186 9.24 -8.87 -11.35
CA LEU A 186 10.48 -8.88 -10.61
C LEU A 186 10.36 -8.03 -9.33
N ASP A 187 9.92 -6.78 -9.46
CA ASP A 187 9.80 -5.85 -8.34
C ASP A 187 8.79 -6.36 -7.29
N VAL A 188 7.66 -6.94 -7.71
CA VAL A 188 6.64 -7.53 -6.82
C VAL A 188 7.18 -8.74 -6.07
N LEU A 189 7.88 -9.66 -6.75
CA LEU A 189 8.43 -10.87 -6.13
C LEU A 189 9.59 -10.57 -5.18
N LEU A 190 10.32 -9.48 -5.41
CA LEU A 190 11.40 -9.03 -4.53
C LEU A 190 10.91 -8.29 -3.28
N SER A 191 9.83 -7.52 -3.43
CA SER A 191 9.37 -6.59 -2.39
C SER A 191 8.31 -7.20 -1.48
N SER A 192 7.68 -8.29 -1.87
CA SER A 192 6.56 -8.85 -1.13
C SER A 192 7.03 -9.91 -0.12
N ALA A 193 6.62 -9.73 1.13
CA ALA A 193 6.76 -10.75 2.16
C ALA A 193 5.70 -11.87 2.05
N ARG A 194 4.62 -11.62 1.28
CA ARG A 194 3.52 -12.58 1.11
C ARG A 194 3.62 -13.34 -0.22
N PRO A 195 3.12 -14.57 -0.25
CA PRO A 195 2.96 -15.29 -1.51
C PRO A 195 1.92 -14.62 -2.42
N TRP A 196 2.13 -14.72 -3.73
CA TRP A 196 1.22 -14.22 -4.75
C TRP A 196 0.56 -15.35 -5.51
N CYS A 197 -0.75 -15.43 -5.52
CA CYS A 197 -1.41 -16.41 -6.36
C CYS A 197 -1.38 -15.99 -7.83
N CYS A 198 -1.48 -16.96 -8.74
CA CYS A 198 -1.47 -16.66 -10.18
C CYS A 198 -2.63 -15.76 -10.61
N HIS A 199 -3.78 -15.83 -9.93
CA HIS A 199 -4.92 -14.98 -10.20
C HIS A 199 -4.65 -13.52 -9.87
N ASP A 200 -4.07 -13.25 -8.69
CA ASP A 200 -3.70 -11.89 -8.25
C ASP A 200 -2.71 -11.24 -9.20
N LEU A 201 -1.70 -12.01 -9.65
CA LEU A 201 -0.74 -11.51 -10.62
C LEU A 201 -1.35 -11.26 -12.00
N CYS A 202 -2.28 -12.12 -12.45
CA CYS A 202 -3.01 -11.88 -13.68
C CYS A 202 -3.84 -10.60 -13.60
N LEU A 203 -4.46 -10.33 -12.45
CA LEU A 203 -5.25 -9.14 -12.23
C LEU A 203 -4.38 -7.88 -12.16
N LEU A 204 -3.28 -7.93 -11.42
CA LEU A 204 -2.30 -6.82 -11.29
C LEU A 204 -1.71 -6.41 -12.64
N LEU A 205 -1.31 -7.39 -13.45
CA LEU A 205 -0.65 -7.16 -14.74
C LEU A 205 -1.62 -7.00 -15.91
N GLY A 206 -2.89 -7.18 -15.66
CA GLY A 206 -3.97 -6.95 -16.63
C GLY A 206 -4.28 -5.49 -16.82
N THR A 207 -5.40 -5.25 -17.48
CA THR A 207 -5.99 -3.91 -17.66
C THR A 207 -7.20 -3.74 -16.76
N ALA A 208 -7.78 -2.54 -16.73
CA ALA A 208 -9.05 -2.31 -16.05
C ALA A 208 -10.21 -3.15 -16.63
N ARG A 209 -10.11 -3.53 -17.90
CA ARG A 209 -11.16 -4.29 -18.60
C ARG A 209 -11.03 -5.81 -18.46
N ALA A 210 -9.79 -6.30 -18.39
CA ALA A 210 -9.55 -7.74 -18.35
C ALA A 210 -8.24 -8.05 -17.63
N PRO A 211 -8.19 -9.12 -16.80
CA PRO A 211 -6.97 -9.66 -16.27
C PRO A 211 -6.09 -10.23 -17.39
N MET A 212 -4.79 -10.33 -17.14
CA MET A 212 -3.88 -11.04 -18.02
C MET A 212 -4.23 -12.53 -18.07
N SER A 213 -4.10 -13.18 -19.21
CA SER A 213 -4.32 -14.62 -19.28
C SER A 213 -3.24 -15.40 -18.50
N ARG A 214 -3.62 -16.54 -17.90
CA ARG A 214 -2.68 -17.43 -17.21
C ARG A 214 -1.51 -17.86 -18.09
N ARG A 215 -1.78 -18.17 -19.37
CA ARG A 215 -0.74 -18.53 -20.33
C ARG A 215 0.27 -17.40 -20.54
N ALA A 216 -0.21 -16.17 -20.64
CA ALA A 216 0.66 -15.00 -20.76
C ALA A 216 1.50 -14.77 -19.49
N LEU A 217 0.91 -14.97 -18.29
CA LEU A 217 1.65 -14.91 -17.04
C LEU A 217 2.75 -15.99 -16.98
N GLN A 218 2.39 -17.24 -17.26
CA GLN A 218 3.35 -18.36 -17.27
C GLN A 218 4.53 -18.10 -18.22
N ALA A 219 4.26 -17.61 -19.46
CA ALA A 219 5.30 -17.26 -20.40
C ALA A 219 6.21 -16.13 -19.89
N ARG A 220 5.67 -15.17 -19.10
CA ARG A 220 6.49 -14.13 -18.48
C ARG A 220 7.32 -14.64 -17.33
N MET A 221 6.75 -15.54 -16.50
CA MET A 221 7.46 -16.17 -15.39
C MET A 221 8.62 -17.03 -15.89
N LEU A 222 8.39 -17.82 -16.95
CA LEU A 222 9.45 -18.62 -17.57
C LEU A 222 10.62 -17.75 -18.03
N ARG A 223 10.32 -16.70 -18.82
CA ARG A 223 11.35 -15.77 -19.29
C ARG A 223 12.03 -15.00 -18.15
N LEU A 224 11.34 -14.73 -17.05
CA LEU A 224 11.95 -14.15 -15.87
C LEU A 224 12.91 -15.14 -15.22
N GLY A 225 12.52 -16.42 -15.07
CA GLY A 225 13.38 -17.49 -14.57
C GLY A 225 14.64 -17.66 -15.40
N GLU A 226 14.51 -17.76 -16.72
CA GLU A 226 15.65 -17.85 -17.67
C GLU A 226 16.64 -16.69 -17.50
N ARG A 227 16.16 -15.47 -17.24
CA ARG A 227 17.00 -14.30 -16.99
C ARG A 227 17.70 -14.32 -15.63
N LEU A 228 17.10 -14.94 -14.64
CA LEU A 228 17.64 -15.00 -13.29
C LEU A 228 18.66 -16.14 -13.11
N THR A 229 18.51 -17.22 -13.88
CA THR A 229 19.37 -18.40 -13.82
C THR A 229 20.88 -18.09 -13.93
N PRO A 230 21.37 -17.21 -14.83
CA PRO A 230 22.80 -16.88 -14.91
C PRO A 230 23.37 -16.25 -13.63
N TYR A 231 22.51 -15.75 -12.75
CA TYR A 231 22.89 -15.13 -11.47
C TYR A 231 22.67 -16.07 -10.28
N GLY A 232 22.39 -17.35 -10.53
CA GLY A 232 22.06 -18.32 -9.48
C GLY A 232 20.70 -18.07 -8.82
N LEU A 233 19.84 -17.25 -9.42
CA LEU A 233 18.54 -16.90 -8.88
C LEU A 233 17.41 -17.66 -9.57
N SER A 234 16.37 -18.02 -8.82
CA SER A 234 15.19 -18.70 -9.35
C SER A 234 13.90 -18.13 -8.78
N VAL A 235 12.82 -18.22 -9.55
CA VAL A 235 11.48 -17.90 -9.07
C VAL A 235 10.93 -19.10 -8.30
N THR A 236 10.67 -18.93 -7.01
CA THR A 236 10.10 -19.97 -6.16
C THR A 236 8.59 -20.00 -6.30
N SER A 237 8.05 -21.18 -6.60
CA SER A 237 6.60 -21.37 -6.68
C SER A 237 6.18 -22.70 -6.05
N THR A 238 4.97 -22.72 -5.51
CA THR A 238 4.31 -23.92 -4.99
C THR A 238 2.99 -24.14 -5.69
N VAL A 239 2.62 -25.39 -5.88
CA VAL A 239 1.30 -25.76 -6.42
C VAL A 239 0.53 -26.51 -5.34
N GLN A 240 -0.58 -25.92 -4.90
CA GLN A 240 -1.48 -26.55 -3.94
C GLN A 240 -2.91 -26.49 -4.46
N TRP A 241 -3.62 -27.60 -4.46
CA TRP A 241 -5.01 -27.69 -4.91
C TRP A 241 -5.26 -27.05 -6.29
N GLY A 242 -4.33 -27.27 -7.23
CA GLY A 242 -4.41 -26.69 -8.59
C GLY A 242 -4.16 -25.19 -8.67
N ARG A 243 -3.79 -24.53 -7.56
CA ARG A 243 -3.42 -23.12 -7.52
C ARG A 243 -1.90 -22.97 -7.47
N THR A 244 -1.36 -22.24 -8.42
CA THR A 244 0.07 -21.86 -8.40
C THR A 244 0.24 -20.58 -7.60
N THR A 245 1.13 -20.64 -6.63
CA THR A 245 1.49 -19.50 -5.76
C THR A 245 2.99 -19.23 -5.90
N TYR A 246 3.36 -17.99 -6.08
CA TYR A 246 4.75 -17.52 -6.20
C TYR A 246 5.18 -16.89 -4.89
N THR A 247 6.27 -17.36 -4.30
CA THR A 247 6.70 -16.95 -2.95
C THR A 247 7.89 -16.00 -2.95
N GLY A 248 8.49 -15.74 -4.10
CA GLY A 248 9.60 -14.82 -4.21
C GLY A 248 10.70 -15.30 -5.13
N ILE A 249 11.89 -14.71 -4.95
CA ILE A 249 13.10 -15.08 -5.67
C ILE A 249 14.10 -15.63 -4.66
N SER A 250 14.64 -16.81 -4.95
CA SER A 250 15.68 -17.46 -4.13
C SER A 250 16.95 -17.67 -4.96
N GLY A 251 18.06 -17.67 -4.33
CA GLY A 251 19.37 -18.03 -4.83
C GLY A 251 20.09 -18.86 -3.80
#